data_5a5d6dbea83991edc0e0d2afda7f73ff
#
_entry.id   5a5d6dbea83991edc0e0d2afda7f73ff
#
_cell.length_a   1.000
_cell.length_b   1.000
_cell.length_c   1.000
_cell.angle_alpha   90.00
_cell.angle_beta   90.00
_cell.angle_gamma   90.00
#
_symmetry.space_group_name_H-M   'P 1'
#
loop_
_entity.id
_entity.type
_entity.pdbx_description
1 polymer ?
#
loop_
_entity_poly.entity_id
_entity_poly.type
_entity_poly.pdbx_seq_one_letter_code
_entity_poly.pdbx_strand_id
1 'polypeptide(L)'
;MFAVYANSMSQTDPMSGLVIGDRPEPEVPEGWTTVTVKAASINHHDVWSLRGVGLRQESLPMILGCDAAGFDEDGNEVIVHAVISDPDWVGDEALDPRRSLLSERYQGTFAERVAVP
;
A
#
# COMPACT_ATOMS: atom_id res chain seq x y z
N MET A 1 -0.50 -10.16 11.00
CA MET A 1 0.17 -10.75 9.82
C MET A 1 1.58 -10.21 9.66
N PHE A 2 2.44 -10.96 9.01
CA PHE A 2 3.79 -10.52 8.66
C PHE A 2 3.76 -9.40 7.63
N ALA A 3 4.56 -8.36 7.84
CA ALA A 3 4.61 -7.21 6.94
C ALA A 3 5.97 -6.49 7.01
N VAL A 4 6.23 -5.67 5.99
CA VAL A 4 7.35 -4.73 5.95
C VAL A 4 6.77 -3.32 5.87
N TYR A 5 7.08 -2.48 6.84
CA TYR A 5 6.43 -1.19 6.99
C TYR A 5 7.37 -0.08 7.43
N ALA A 6 6.97 1.15 7.15
CA ALA A 6 7.60 2.35 7.68
C ALA A 6 6.99 2.68 9.03
N ASN A 7 7.83 2.76 10.06
CA ASN A 7 7.44 3.21 11.40
C ASN A 7 7.84 4.66 11.68
N SER A 8 8.80 5.15 10.93
CA SER A 8 9.26 6.54 10.92
C SER A 8 9.82 6.89 9.55
N MET A 9 10.11 8.16 9.32
CA MET A 9 10.67 8.66 8.06
C MET A 9 11.93 9.47 8.32
N SER A 10 12.89 9.39 7.41
CA SER A 10 14.14 10.16 7.46
C SER A 10 14.65 10.43 6.05
N GLN A 11 14.91 11.68 5.73
CA GLN A 11 15.48 12.05 4.43
C GLN A 11 16.92 11.57 4.25
N THR A 12 17.68 11.52 5.34
CA THR A 12 19.12 11.21 5.31
C THR A 12 19.45 9.75 5.60
N ASP A 13 18.55 9.06 6.33
CA ASP A 13 18.71 7.65 6.68
C ASP A 13 17.34 6.93 6.57
N PRO A 14 16.84 6.74 5.35
CA PRO A 14 15.50 6.19 5.14
C PRO A 14 15.33 4.79 5.71
N MET A 15 16.38 3.95 5.70
CA MET A 15 16.32 2.58 6.21
C MET A 15 16.14 2.53 7.73
N SER A 16 16.41 3.60 8.45
CA SER A 16 16.22 3.66 9.91
C SER A 16 14.76 3.52 10.33
N GLY A 17 13.82 3.84 9.44
CA GLY A 17 12.38 3.73 9.69
C GLY A 17 11.75 2.42 9.26
N LEU A 18 12.50 1.56 8.56
CA LEU A 18 11.99 0.28 8.05
C LEU A 18 11.90 -0.74 9.17
N VAL A 19 10.75 -1.40 9.29
CA VAL A 19 10.52 -2.48 10.24
C VAL A 19 9.97 -3.70 9.51
N ILE A 20 10.47 -4.87 9.88
CA ILE A 20 9.96 -6.16 9.46
C ILE A 20 9.32 -6.82 10.68
N GLY A 21 8.02 -7.08 10.64
CA GLY A 21 7.33 -7.61 11.81
C GLY A 21 5.83 -7.75 11.63
N ASP A 22 5.12 -7.88 12.75
CA ASP A 22 3.68 -8.05 12.74
C ASP A 22 2.93 -6.74 12.59
N ARG A 23 1.90 -6.79 11.76
CA ARG A 23 0.89 -5.75 11.62
C ARG A 23 -0.51 -6.37 11.71
N PRO A 24 -1.54 -5.59 12.10
CA PRO A 24 -2.92 -6.05 12.04
C PRO A 24 -3.32 -6.51 10.64
N GLU A 25 -4.31 -7.38 10.57
CA GLU A 25 -4.99 -7.68 9.31
C GLU A 25 -5.56 -6.39 8.70
N PRO A 26 -5.65 -6.29 7.37
CA PRO A 26 -6.16 -5.09 6.74
C PRO A 26 -7.62 -4.83 7.11
N GLU A 27 -7.95 -3.57 7.39
CA GLU A 27 -9.33 -3.12 7.42
C GLU A 27 -9.84 -3.03 5.99
N VAL A 28 -10.98 -3.68 5.73
CA VAL A 28 -11.56 -3.77 4.38
C VAL A 28 -12.76 -2.82 4.31
N PRO A 29 -12.66 -1.69 3.62
CA PRO A 29 -13.79 -0.80 3.42
C PRO A 29 -14.95 -1.49 2.68
N GLU A 30 -16.16 -0.97 2.82
CA GLU A 30 -17.31 -1.46 2.08
C GLU A 30 -17.05 -1.40 0.56
N GLY A 31 -17.35 -2.51 -0.13
CA GLY A 31 -17.13 -2.65 -1.57
C GLY A 31 -15.71 -3.01 -1.97
N TRP A 32 -14.78 -3.12 -0.99
CA TRP A 32 -13.42 -3.58 -1.24
C TRP A 32 -13.29 -5.09 -1.02
N THR A 33 -12.18 -5.64 -1.46
CA THR A 33 -11.83 -7.05 -1.26
C THR A 33 -10.44 -7.20 -0.66
N THR A 34 -10.11 -8.39 -0.23
CA THR A 34 -8.78 -8.74 0.28
C THR A 34 -8.06 -9.58 -0.76
N VAL A 35 -6.81 -9.24 -1.03
CA VAL A 35 -5.91 -10.04 -1.86
C VAL A 35 -4.88 -10.72 -0.96
N THR A 36 -4.77 -12.03 -1.06
CA THR A 36 -3.65 -12.80 -0.50
C THR A 36 -2.46 -12.65 -1.42
N VAL A 37 -1.43 -11.95 -0.93
CA VAL A 37 -0.25 -11.60 -1.73
C VAL A 37 0.65 -12.82 -1.89
N LYS A 38 1.05 -13.11 -3.12
CA LYS A 38 2.01 -14.17 -3.46
C LYS A 38 3.33 -13.61 -3.97
N ALA A 39 3.31 -12.44 -4.58
CA ALA A 39 4.48 -11.73 -5.04
C ALA A 39 4.23 -10.23 -4.99
N ALA A 40 5.26 -9.48 -4.69
CA ALA A 40 5.30 -8.02 -4.76
C ALA A 40 6.68 -7.59 -5.22
N SER A 41 6.81 -6.42 -5.81
CA SER A 41 8.11 -5.92 -6.24
C SER A 41 8.51 -4.65 -5.49
N ILE A 42 9.80 -4.46 -5.33
CA ILE A 42 10.38 -3.25 -4.76
C ILE A 42 10.40 -2.18 -5.84
N ASN A 43 9.91 -1.01 -5.51
CA ASN A 43 9.90 0.16 -6.35
C ASN A 43 10.65 1.32 -5.68
N HIS A 44 11.13 2.26 -6.47
CA HIS A 44 11.77 3.46 -5.91
C HIS A 44 10.81 4.26 -4.99
N HIS A 45 9.52 4.13 -5.23
CA HIS A 45 8.45 4.66 -4.38
C HIS A 45 8.62 4.27 -2.90
N ASP A 46 9.06 3.07 -2.60
CA ASP A 46 9.26 2.59 -1.23
C ASP A 46 10.34 3.39 -0.51
N VAL A 47 11.42 3.76 -1.22
CA VAL A 47 12.48 4.62 -0.70
C VAL A 47 11.96 6.05 -0.50
N TRP A 48 11.18 6.58 -1.44
CA TRP A 48 10.59 7.91 -1.31
C TRP A 48 9.65 7.98 -0.10
N SER A 49 8.84 6.95 0.13
CA SER A 49 7.97 6.86 1.31
C SER A 49 8.78 6.91 2.61
N LEU A 50 9.86 6.15 2.70
CA LEU A 50 10.77 6.15 3.86
C LEU A 50 11.48 7.50 4.06
N ARG A 51 11.60 8.30 3.01
CA ARG A 51 12.13 9.66 3.07
C ARG A 51 11.07 10.72 3.40
N GLY A 52 9.81 10.34 3.47
CA GLY A 52 8.71 11.26 3.77
C GLY A 52 8.12 11.97 2.55
N VAL A 53 8.38 11.44 1.35
CA VAL A 53 7.76 11.95 0.11
C VAL A 53 6.51 11.14 -0.18
N GLY A 54 5.35 11.82 -0.26
CA GLY A 54 4.05 11.19 -0.51
C GLY A 54 3.43 10.51 0.71
N LEU A 55 4.20 10.23 1.75
CA LEU A 55 3.73 9.63 2.99
C LEU A 55 3.73 10.68 4.11
N ARG A 56 2.62 10.75 4.84
CA ARG A 56 2.45 11.69 5.93
C ARG A 56 2.76 11.05 7.27
N GLN A 57 3.25 11.86 8.22
CA GLN A 57 3.56 11.42 9.58
C GLN A 57 2.35 10.77 10.27
N GLU A 58 1.16 11.33 10.09
CA GLU A 58 -0.08 10.82 10.69
C GLU A 58 -0.57 9.50 10.08
N SER A 59 -0.03 9.09 8.94
CA SER A 59 -0.34 7.81 8.29
C SER A 59 0.53 6.65 8.77
N LEU A 60 1.54 6.94 9.59
CA LEU A 60 2.42 5.91 10.14
C LEU A 60 1.74 5.13 11.29
N PRO A 61 2.05 3.86 11.49
CA PRO A 61 2.92 3.04 10.66
C PRO A 61 2.23 2.62 9.36
N MET A 62 3.00 2.61 8.25
CA MET A 62 2.49 2.34 6.90
C MET A 62 3.19 1.13 6.29
N ILE A 63 2.40 0.10 5.92
CA ILE A 63 2.91 -1.02 5.13
C ILE A 63 3.31 -0.50 3.76
N LEU A 64 4.53 -0.81 3.34
CA LEU A 64 5.08 -0.38 2.07
C LEU A 64 4.65 -1.30 0.92
N GLY A 65 5.08 -0.97 -0.28
CA GLY A 65 4.76 -1.71 -1.49
C GLY A 65 3.50 -1.22 -2.19
N CYS A 66 3.56 -1.07 -3.51
CA CYS A 66 2.45 -0.54 -4.31
C CYS A 66 1.98 -1.48 -5.41
N ASP A 67 2.62 -2.60 -5.63
CA ASP A 67 2.17 -3.62 -6.57
C ASP A 67 2.20 -5.02 -5.96
N ALA A 68 1.35 -5.89 -6.45
CA ALA A 68 1.34 -7.28 -6.06
C ALA A 68 0.63 -8.15 -7.10
N ALA A 69 0.90 -9.43 -7.03
CA ALA A 69 0.10 -10.49 -7.64
C ALA A 69 -0.30 -11.49 -6.56
N GLY A 70 -1.48 -12.03 -6.67
CA GLY A 70 -1.99 -12.98 -5.68
C GLY A 70 -3.38 -13.48 -6.02
N PHE A 71 -4.15 -13.79 -5.00
CA PHE A 71 -5.50 -14.34 -5.13
C PHE A 71 -6.50 -13.48 -4.37
N ASP A 72 -7.63 -13.20 -5.01
CA ASP A 72 -8.76 -12.56 -4.33
C ASP A 72 -9.50 -13.55 -3.41
N GLU A 73 -10.57 -13.08 -2.75
CA GLU A 73 -11.36 -13.89 -1.83
C GLU A 73 -12.09 -15.06 -2.51
N ASP A 74 -12.33 -14.97 -3.81
CA ASP A 74 -12.96 -16.02 -4.62
C ASP A 74 -11.94 -17.00 -5.21
N GLY A 75 -10.65 -16.79 -4.96
CA GLY A 75 -9.57 -17.63 -5.46
C GLY A 75 -9.11 -17.31 -6.87
N ASN A 76 -9.52 -16.17 -7.43
CA ASN A 76 -9.05 -15.74 -8.75
C ASN A 76 -7.64 -15.16 -8.66
N GLU A 77 -6.81 -15.46 -9.66
CA GLU A 77 -5.51 -14.82 -9.82
C GLU A 77 -5.70 -13.36 -10.24
N VAL A 78 -5.08 -12.46 -9.49
CA VAL A 78 -5.21 -11.01 -9.71
C VAL A 78 -3.86 -10.31 -9.64
N ILE A 79 -3.78 -9.19 -10.37
CA ILE A 79 -2.70 -8.21 -10.24
C ILE A 79 -3.29 -6.98 -9.57
N VAL A 80 -2.63 -6.49 -8.53
CA VAL A 80 -3.06 -5.30 -7.80
C VAL A 80 -2.63 -4.04 -8.54
N HIS A 81 -3.59 -3.15 -8.80
CA HIS A 81 -3.35 -1.82 -9.34
C HIS A 81 -3.17 -0.83 -8.19
N ALA A 82 -2.04 -0.12 -8.19
CA ALA A 82 -1.64 0.71 -7.06
C ALA A 82 -2.46 1.99 -6.89
N VAL A 83 -2.98 2.56 -7.98
CA VAL A 83 -3.70 3.83 -7.95
C VAL A 83 -5.13 3.61 -7.52
N ILE A 84 -5.57 4.39 -6.54
CA ILE A 84 -6.92 4.34 -5.99
C ILE A 84 -7.58 5.69 -6.21
N SER A 85 -8.55 5.73 -7.13
CA SER A 85 -9.36 6.91 -7.40
C SER A 85 -10.45 7.10 -6.35
N ASP A 86 -10.91 8.33 -6.21
CA ASP A 86 -12.16 8.62 -5.50
C ASP A 86 -13.33 7.90 -6.20
N PRO A 87 -14.22 7.23 -5.45
CA PRO A 87 -15.34 6.48 -6.05
C PRO A 87 -16.26 7.32 -6.93
N ASP A 88 -16.33 8.63 -6.68
CA ASP A 88 -17.18 9.55 -7.43
C ASP A 88 -16.47 10.17 -8.64
N TRP A 89 -15.19 9.86 -8.84
CA TRP A 89 -14.43 10.40 -9.97
C TRP A 89 -14.86 9.75 -11.28
N VAL A 90 -15.09 10.59 -12.29
CA VAL A 90 -15.39 10.17 -13.65
C VAL A 90 -14.27 10.64 -14.59
N GLY A 91 -13.70 9.72 -15.36
CA GLY A 91 -12.61 9.99 -16.29
C GLY A 91 -11.31 9.27 -15.94
N ASP A 92 -10.21 9.77 -16.47
CA ASP A 92 -8.89 9.21 -16.24
C ASP A 92 -8.48 9.38 -14.76
N GLU A 93 -8.17 8.28 -14.11
CA GLU A 93 -7.77 8.27 -12.70
C GLU A 93 -6.50 9.09 -12.43
N ALA A 94 -5.61 9.20 -13.42
CA ALA A 94 -4.39 10.01 -13.30
C ALA A 94 -4.70 11.50 -13.11
N LEU A 95 -5.88 11.94 -13.52
CA LEU A 95 -6.34 13.33 -13.41
C LEU A 95 -7.17 13.58 -12.15
N ASP A 96 -7.50 12.54 -11.39
CA ASP A 96 -8.25 12.69 -10.13
C ASP A 96 -7.38 13.41 -9.09
N PRO A 97 -7.78 14.62 -8.63
CA PRO A 97 -7.02 15.35 -7.62
C PRO A 97 -7.06 14.67 -6.24
N ARG A 98 -8.00 13.74 -6.04
CA ARG A 98 -8.16 12.97 -4.79
C ARG A 98 -7.62 11.55 -4.90
N ARG A 99 -6.95 11.21 -6.02
CA ARG A 99 -6.33 9.89 -6.16
C ARG A 99 -5.30 9.66 -5.06
N SER A 100 -5.13 8.42 -4.71
CA SER A 100 -4.12 7.97 -3.77
C SER A 100 -3.41 6.73 -4.30
N LEU A 101 -2.36 6.34 -3.62
CA LEU A 101 -1.65 5.10 -3.88
C LEU A 101 -1.69 4.20 -2.65
N LEU A 102 -1.59 2.91 -2.89
CA LEU A 102 -1.19 1.97 -1.84
C LEU A 102 0.18 2.41 -1.29
N SER A 103 0.38 2.23 0.00
CA SER A 103 1.54 2.67 0.78
C SER A 103 1.67 4.20 0.97
N GLU A 104 0.62 4.96 0.71
CA GLU A 104 0.54 6.39 1.03
C GLU A 104 -0.62 6.70 1.97
N ARG A 105 -1.83 6.48 1.51
CA ARG A 105 -3.06 6.65 2.29
C ARG A 105 -3.62 5.33 2.80
N TYR A 106 -3.48 4.29 2.01
CA TYR A 106 -3.91 2.93 2.34
C TYR A 106 -2.70 2.03 2.50
N GLN A 107 -2.81 1.00 3.33
CA GLN A 107 -1.72 0.07 3.59
C GLN A 107 -1.27 -0.61 2.30
N GLY A 108 0.03 -0.81 2.16
CA GLY A 108 0.64 -1.34 0.95
C GLY A 108 0.68 -2.86 0.86
N THR A 109 1.43 -3.34 -0.12
CA THR A 109 1.43 -4.75 -0.56
C THR A 109 2.53 -5.61 0.06
N PHE A 110 3.46 -5.06 0.84
CA PHE A 110 4.49 -5.85 1.53
C PHE A 110 3.93 -6.48 2.80
N ALA A 111 2.91 -7.31 2.63
CA ALA A 111 2.21 -8.01 3.68
C ALA A 111 1.62 -9.32 3.13
N GLU A 112 1.15 -10.17 4.01
CA GLU A 112 0.47 -11.41 3.58
C GLU A 112 -0.86 -11.11 2.87
N ARG A 113 -1.54 -10.04 3.27
CA ARG A 113 -2.83 -9.62 2.70
C ARG A 113 -2.91 -8.10 2.57
N VAL A 114 -3.60 -7.64 1.53
CA VAL A 114 -3.85 -6.23 1.26
C VAL A 114 -5.32 -6.02 0.90
N ALA A 115 -5.92 -4.94 1.40
CA ALA A 115 -7.27 -4.53 0.99
C ALA A 115 -7.21 -3.62 -0.25
N VAL A 116 -8.05 -3.89 -1.23
CA VAL A 116 -8.13 -3.14 -2.50
C VAL A 116 -9.59 -2.96 -2.92
N PRO A 117 -9.92 -1.91 -3.71
CA PRO A 117 -11.25 -1.71 -4.28
C PRO A 117 -11.72 -2.84 -5.17
#